data_a45e6d1fa012481b15a2f03365497436
#
_entry.id   a45e6d1fa012481b15a2f03365497436
#
_cell.length_a   1.000
_cell.length_b   1.000
_cell.length_c   1.000
_cell.angle_alpha   90.00
_cell.angle_beta   90.00
_cell.angle_gamma   90.00
#
_symmetry.space_group_name_H-M   'P 1'
#
loop_
_entity.id
_entity.type
_entity.pdbx_description
1 polymer ?
#
loop_
_entity_poly.entity_id
_entity_poly.type
_entity_poly.pdbx_seq_one_letter_code
_entity_poly.pdbx_strand_id
1 'polypeptide(L)'
;MARAIGVSPGLISQIERGTVMPSVATLYSVASFLGIVLDDLFISSGALPRKPQASTPIQHDVHPRSAVGVIQRPGKRDLIKLSGGVTWERLTAGPDEDADFMIVVYEPGAESCSKDALTSHPGKGYVYALSGLLGIRLAFDEMVLRPGESITLDGQIPHRFWAVGKEPSKSLWSVLHRKPEESSSYTPSWPRGARHLRSSK
;
A
#
# COMPACT_ATOMS: atom_id res chain seq x y z
N MET A 1 -9.27 -17.19 8.94
CA MET A 1 -8.64 -15.91 8.62
C MET A 1 -7.63 -15.47 9.69
N ALA A 2 -8.01 -15.02 10.88
CA ALA A 2 -7.09 -14.43 11.88
C ALA A 2 -5.79 -15.21 12.10
N ARG A 3 -5.86 -16.52 12.35
CA ARG A 3 -4.67 -17.40 12.53
C ARG A 3 -3.79 -17.46 11.28
N ALA A 4 -4.38 -17.41 10.09
CA ALA A 4 -3.63 -17.54 8.84
C ALA A 4 -2.81 -16.27 8.52
N ILE A 5 -3.26 -15.11 9.00
CA ILE A 5 -2.55 -13.84 8.83
C ILE A 5 -1.81 -13.37 10.09
N GLY A 6 -1.73 -14.22 11.12
CA GLY A 6 -0.92 -13.97 12.33
C GLY A 6 -1.49 -12.89 13.27
N VAL A 7 -2.80 -12.66 13.27
CA VAL A 7 -3.44 -11.68 14.17
C VAL A 7 -4.47 -12.35 15.07
N SER A 8 -4.88 -11.66 16.14
CA SER A 8 -5.91 -12.16 17.03
C SER A 8 -7.31 -12.09 16.38
N PRO A 9 -8.22 -13.05 16.68
CA PRO A 9 -9.61 -12.97 16.23
C PRO A 9 -10.32 -11.70 16.71
N GLY A 10 -9.96 -11.20 17.90
CA GLY A 10 -10.49 -9.96 18.45
C GLY A 10 -10.14 -8.73 17.61
N LEU A 11 -8.90 -8.66 17.08
CA LEU A 11 -8.50 -7.56 16.21
C LEU A 11 -9.31 -7.55 14.91
N ILE A 12 -9.51 -8.72 14.28
CA ILE A 12 -10.34 -8.82 13.08
C ILE A 12 -11.76 -8.32 13.36
N SER A 13 -12.35 -8.78 14.46
CA SER A 13 -13.70 -8.34 14.86
C SER A 13 -13.79 -6.84 15.15
N GLN A 14 -12.73 -6.22 15.68
CA GLN A 14 -12.66 -4.78 15.89
C GLN A 14 -12.56 -4.00 14.57
N ILE A 15 -11.77 -4.51 13.61
CA ILE A 15 -11.64 -3.94 12.26
C ILE A 15 -12.98 -4.02 11.54
N GLU A 16 -13.65 -5.19 11.55
CA GLU A 16 -14.97 -5.39 10.92
C GLU A 16 -16.05 -4.45 11.49
N ARG A 17 -15.98 -4.13 12.77
CA ARG A 17 -16.89 -3.16 13.40
C ARG A 17 -16.45 -1.70 13.22
N GLY A 18 -15.32 -1.43 12.59
CA GLY A 18 -14.79 -0.08 12.42
C GLY A 18 -14.30 0.58 13.71
N THR A 19 -14.12 -0.19 14.80
CA THR A 19 -13.66 0.34 16.10
C THR A 19 -12.14 0.49 16.15
N VAL A 20 -11.41 -0.21 15.30
CA VAL A 20 -9.96 -0.11 15.16
C VAL A 20 -9.60 -0.08 13.68
N MET A 21 -8.71 0.83 13.30
CA MET A 21 -8.12 0.85 11.96
C MET A 21 -6.97 -0.15 11.87
N PRO A 22 -6.87 -0.93 10.77
CA PRO A 22 -5.74 -1.83 10.56
C PRO A 22 -4.44 -1.05 10.34
N SER A 23 -3.30 -1.66 10.67
CA SER A 23 -2.01 -1.20 10.18
C SER A 23 -1.85 -1.51 8.69
N VAL A 24 -0.88 -0.87 8.02
CA VAL A 24 -0.52 -1.18 6.63
C VAL A 24 -0.28 -2.69 6.47
N ALA A 25 0.54 -3.27 7.35
CA ALA A 25 0.84 -4.70 7.33
C ALA A 25 -0.40 -5.59 7.49
N THR A 26 -1.28 -5.24 8.42
CA THR A 26 -2.53 -5.99 8.63
C THR A 26 -3.43 -5.89 7.42
N LEU A 27 -3.54 -4.71 6.81
CA LEU A 27 -4.37 -4.50 5.62
C LEU A 27 -3.89 -5.34 4.43
N TYR A 28 -2.58 -5.33 4.15
CA TYR A 28 -1.99 -6.20 3.12
C TYR A 28 -2.23 -7.68 3.38
N SER A 29 -2.07 -8.12 4.64
CA SER A 29 -2.29 -9.52 5.02
C SER A 29 -3.75 -9.94 4.82
N VAL A 30 -4.70 -9.06 5.16
CA VAL A 30 -6.14 -9.31 4.96
C VAL A 30 -6.48 -9.35 3.47
N ALA A 31 -6.04 -8.35 2.69
CA ALA A 31 -6.30 -8.28 1.24
C ALA A 31 -5.73 -9.51 0.52
N SER A 32 -4.49 -9.89 0.83
CA SER A 32 -3.84 -11.07 0.27
C SER A 32 -4.57 -12.36 0.62
N PHE A 33 -5.03 -12.51 1.88
CA PHE A 33 -5.80 -13.68 2.31
C PHE A 33 -7.15 -13.79 1.59
N LEU A 34 -7.81 -12.65 1.34
CA LEU A 34 -9.11 -12.59 0.65
C LEU A 34 -8.99 -12.60 -0.87
N GLY A 35 -7.77 -12.46 -1.42
CA GLY A 35 -7.53 -12.39 -2.86
C GLY A 35 -8.11 -11.12 -3.51
N ILE A 36 -8.21 -10.02 -2.74
CA ILE A 36 -8.69 -8.73 -3.23
C ILE A 36 -7.52 -7.78 -3.45
N VAL A 37 -7.63 -6.89 -4.44
CA VAL A 37 -6.64 -5.81 -4.64
C VAL A 37 -6.89 -4.68 -3.65
N LEU A 38 -5.84 -3.99 -3.25
CA LEU A 38 -5.95 -2.92 -2.25
C LEU A 38 -6.83 -1.77 -2.73
N ASP A 39 -6.82 -1.51 -4.02
CA ASP A 39 -7.62 -0.44 -4.62
C ASP A 39 -9.14 -0.64 -4.43
N ASP A 40 -9.62 -1.88 -4.31
CA ASP A 40 -11.01 -2.21 -3.96
C ASP A 40 -11.41 -1.78 -2.54
N LEU A 41 -10.43 -1.53 -1.67
CA LEU A 41 -10.67 -1.11 -0.29
C LEU A 41 -10.96 0.39 -0.15
N PHE A 42 -10.69 1.18 -1.20
CA PHE A 42 -11.08 2.58 -1.24
C PHE A 42 -12.58 2.68 -1.47
N ILE A 43 -13.33 2.74 -0.37
CA ILE A 43 -14.79 2.92 -0.41
C ILE A 43 -15.06 4.40 -0.71
N SER A 44 -15.75 4.66 -1.82
CA SER A 44 -16.25 6.00 -2.12
C SER A 44 -17.17 6.46 -0.99
N SER A 45 -16.84 7.59 -0.37
CA SER A 45 -17.62 8.18 0.73
C SER A 45 -19.01 8.63 0.24
N GLY A 46 -19.90 7.68 -0.06
CA GLY A 46 -21.24 7.96 -0.58
C GLY A 46 -22.07 6.72 -0.90
N ALA A 47 -21.50 5.54 -0.92
CA ALA A 47 -22.26 4.30 -1.12
C ALA A 47 -22.32 3.52 0.20
N LEU A 48 -23.48 3.45 0.83
CA LEU A 48 -23.76 2.50 1.90
C LEU A 48 -23.49 1.08 1.39
N PRO A 49 -22.89 0.18 2.20
CA PRO A 49 -22.67 -1.21 1.80
C PRO A 49 -24.03 -1.84 1.45
N ARG A 50 -24.21 -2.24 0.20
CA ARG A 50 -25.35 -3.09 -0.17
C ARG A 50 -25.24 -4.39 0.62
N LYS A 51 -26.26 -4.70 1.42
CA LYS A 51 -26.43 -6.02 2.01
C LYS A 51 -26.25 -7.10 0.92
N PRO A 52 -25.55 -8.20 1.23
CA PRO A 52 -25.49 -9.34 0.32
C PRO A 52 -26.91 -9.84 0.08
N GLN A 53 -27.44 -9.65 -1.11
CA GLN A 53 -28.62 -10.36 -1.58
C GLN A 53 -28.17 -11.71 -2.11
N ALA A 54 -28.84 -12.77 -1.64
CA ALA A 54 -28.60 -14.14 -2.03
C ALA A 54 -28.64 -14.32 -3.56
N SER A 55 -27.60 -14.95 -4.07
CA SER A 55 -27.51 -15.76 -5.30
C SER A 55 -28.42 -15.40 -6.47
N THR A 56 -28.00 -14.41 -7.24
CA THR A 56 -28.26 -14.38 -8.68
C THR A 56 -26.90 -14.55 -9.38
N PRO A 57 -26.82 -15.25 -10.54
CA PRO A 57 -25.55 -15.43 -11.24
C PRO A 57 -24.94 -14.05 -11.49
N ILE A 58 -23.69 -13.88 -11.11
CA ILE A 58 -22.93 -12.66 -11.33
C ILE A 58 -22.86 -12.48 -12.85
N GLN A 59 -23.77 -11.68 -13.40
CA GLN A 59 -23.48 -10.97 -14.62
C GLN A 59 -22.30 -10.06 -14.24
N HIS A 60 -21.16 -10.29 -14.85
CA HIS A 60 -20.07 -9.35 -14.86
C HIS A 60 -20.64 -8.05 -15.44
N ASP A 61 -21.18 -7.20 -14.58
CA ASP A 61 -21.38 -5.80 -14.90
C ASP A 61 -19.99 -5.29 -15.26
N VAL A 62 -19.82 -5.11 -16.57
CA VAL A 62 -18.65 -4.48 -17.16
C VAL A 62 -18.50 -3.16 -16.44
N HIS A 63 -17.59 -3.09 -15.46
CA HIS A 63 -17.13 -1.84 -14.94
C HIS A 63 -16.77 -0.99 -16.15
N PRO A 64 -17.27 0.24 -16.28
CA PRO A 64 -16.96 1.04 -17.45
C PRO A 64 -15.44 1.16 -17.56
N ARG A 65 -14.87 0.50 -18.54
CA ARG A 65 -13.46 0.51 -18.92
C ARG A 65 -13.00 1.89 -19.36
N SER A 66 -13.42 2.96 -18.74
CA SER A 66 -12.98 4.26 -19.18
C SER A 66 -13.10 5.35 -18.12
N ALA A 67 -12.32 5.18 -17.05
CA ALA A 67 -11.85 6.38 -16.33
C ALA A 67 -10.70 7.07 -17.08
N VAL A 68 -10.48 6.73 -18.33
CA VAL A 68 -9.47 7.35 -19.18
C VAL A 68 -9.85 8.82 -19.41
N GLY A 69 -8.93 9.73 -19.02
CA GLY A 69 -9.13 11.17 -19.18
C GLY A 69 -9.93 11.84 -18.05
N VAL A 70 -10.23 11.14 -16.96
CA VAL A 70 -10.91 11.75 -15.80
C VAL A 70 -9.89 12.42 -14.88
N ILE A 71 -10.08 13.73 -14.67
CA ILE A 71 -9.24 14.50 -13.75
C ILE A 71 -9.73 14.32 -12.33
N GLN A 72 -8.89 13.73 -11.47
CA GLN A 72 -9.10 13.65 -10.03
C GLN A 72 -8.57 14.91 -9.34
N ARG A 73 -9.46 15.64 -8.66
CA ARG A 73 -9.09 16.88 -7.95
C ARG A 73 -8.84 16.60 -6.46
N PRO A 74 -7.87 17.31 -5.83
CA PRO A 74 -7.70 17.27 -4.38
C PRO A 74 -9.04 17.52 -3.64
N GLY A 75 -9.25 16.84 -2.51
CA GLY A 75 -10.47 16.97 -1.70
C GLY A 75 -11.69 16.19 -2.22
N LYS A 76 -11.58 15.51 -3.39
CA LYS A 76 -12.62 14.61 -3.92
C LYS A 76 -12.11 13.17 -4.12
N ARG A 77 -10.93 12.88 -3.61
CA ARG A 77 -10.28 11.59 -3.73
C ARG A 77 -10.64 10.70 -2.55
N ASP A 78 -10.73 9.41 -2.81
CA ASP A 78 -10.96 8.44 -1.76
C ASP A 78 -9.73 8.29 -0.87
N LEU A 79 -9.97 8.17 0.43
CA LEU A 79 -8.95 8.11 1.46
C LEU A 79 -9.11 6.84 2.30
N ILE A 80 -7.99 6.19 2.60
CA ILE A 80 -7.91 5.17 3.63
C ILE A 80 -7.03 5.70 4.74
N LYS A 81 -7.60 5.82 5.95
CA LYS A 81 -6.84 6.11 7.17
C LYS A 81 -6.47 4.79 7.83
N LEU A 82 -5.20 4.63 8.11
CA LEU A 82 -4.65 3.44 8.75
C LEU A 82 -4.18 3.76 10.16
N SER A 83 -4.01 2.73 10.98
CA SER A 83 -3.49 2.92 12.32
C SER A 83 -2.05 3.48 12.28
N GLY A 84 -1.65 4.16 13.35
CA GLY A 84 -0.30 4.70 13.46
C GLY A 84 -0.03 5.96 12.64
N GLY A 85 -1.07 6.65 12.11
CA GLY A 85 -0.89 7.93 11.42
C GLY A 85 -0.51 7.80 9.95
N VAL A 86 -0.87 6.71 9.29
CA VAL A 86 -0.68 6.52 7.85
C VAL A 86 -1.98 6.82 7.12
N THR A 87 -1.89 7.57 6.01
CA THR A 87 -3.04 7.85 5.14
C THR A 87 -2.68 7.53 3.69
N TRP A 88 -3.57 6.85 2.99
CA TRP A 88 -3.52 6.62 1.55
C TRP A 88 -4.61 7.41 0.85
N GLU A 89 -4.25 8.09 -0.22
CA GLU A 89 -5.15 8.89 -1.06
C GLU A 89 -5.07 8.35 -2.49
N ARG A 90 -6.14 7.72 -2.98
CA ARG A 90 -6.21 7.19 -4.34
C ARG A 90 -6.19 8.30 -5.38
N LEU A 91 -5.38 8.14 -6.42
CA LEU A 91 -5.25 9.12 -7.51
C LEU A 91 -6.01 8.73 -8.78
N THR A 92 -6.44 7.46 -8.89
CA THR A 92 -7.31 6.99 -9.97
C THR A 92 -8.77 7.36 -9.71
N ALA A 93 -9.57 7.47 -10.77
CA ALA A 93 -11.00 7.81 -10.67
C ALA A 93 -11.86 6.66 -10.11
N GLY A 94 -11.33 5.46 -10.08
CA GLY A 94 -11.95 4.24 -9.59
C GLY A 94 -10.90 3.15 -9.42
N PRO A 95 -11.29 1.94 -8.99
CA PRO A 95 -10.42 0.80 -8.89
C PRO A 95 -9.69 0.50 -10.20
N ASP A 96 -8.42 0.11 -10.10
CA ASP A 96 -7.56 -0.27 -11.22
C ASP A 96 -6.99 -1.66 -10.96
N GLU A 97 -7.21 -2.59 -11.89
CA GLU A 97 -6.77 -3.98 -11.75
C GLU A 97 -5.27 -4.16 -11.99
N ASP A 98 -4.62 -3.20 -12.66
CA ASP A 98 -3.21 -3.29 -13.06
C ASP A 98 -2.27 -2.61 -12.07
N ALA A 99 -2.74 -1.56 -11.36
CA ALA A 99 -1.90 -0.80 -10.45
C ALA A 99 -2.66 -0.05 -9.36
N ASP A 100 -2.07 0.01 -8.16
CA ASP A 100 -2.43 1.04 -7.17
C ASP A 100 -1.66 2.32 -7.50
N PHE A 101 -2.37 3.45 -7.65
CA PHE A 101 -1.76 4.75 -7.85
C PHE A 101 -2.25 5.72 -6.79
N MET A 102 -1.36 6.12 -5.86
CA MET A 102 -1.77 6.81 -4.65
C MET A 102 -0.72 7.77 -4.10
N ILE A 103 -1.17 8.72 -3.29
CA ILE A 103 -0.34 9.45 -2.36
C ILE A 103 -0.37 8.71 -1.02
N VAL A 104 0.81 8.49 -0.44
CA VAL A 104 0.96 7.96 0.91
C VAL A 104 1.56 9.03 1.80
N VAL A 105 0.92 9.25 2.94
CA VAL A 105 1.38 10.17 3.98
C VAL A 105 1.66 9.36 5.25
N TYR A 106 2.86 9.54 5.79
CA TYR A 106 3.25 9.09 7.11
C TYR A 106 3.38 10.32 8.01
N GLU A 107 2.53 10.43 9.03
CA GLU A 107 2.66 11.46 10.05
C GLU A 107 3.94 11.27 10.87
N PRO A 108 4.44 12.28 11.59
CA PRO A 108 5.60 12.13 12.44
C PRO A 108 5.47 10.95 13.41
N GLY A 109 6.43 10.03 13.37
CA GLY A 109 6.41 8.79 14.15
C GLY A 109 5.56 7.67 13.57
N ALA A 110 4.86 7.90 12.45
CA ALA A 110 4.11 6.86 11.75
C ALA A 110 5.02 5.85 11.07
N GLU A 111 4.56 4.59 11.02
CA GLU A 111 5.28 3.48 10.39
C GLU A 111 4.30 2.47 9.77
N SER A 112 4.75 1.75 8.74
CA SER A 112 3.93 0.74 8.06
C SER A 112 3.69 -0.51 8.91
N CYS A 113 4.66 -0.84 9.74
CA CYS A 113 4.64 -1.94 10.72
C CYS A 113 5.66 -1.65 11.82
N SER A 114 5.61 -2.42 12.93
CA SER A 114 6.56 -2.27 14.03
C SER A 114 8.01 -2.50 13.61
N LYS A 115 8.96 -1.99 14.38
CA LYS A 115 10.40 -2.05 14.05
C LYS A 115 10.92 -3.47 13.81
N ASP A 116 10.36 -4.43 14.51
CA ASP A 116 10.76 -5.84 14.46
C ASP A 116 9.99 -6.66 13.42
N ALA A 117 9.05 -6.02 12.71
CA ALA A 117 8.28 -6.64 11.67
C ALA A 117 8.64 -6.07 10.29
N LEU A 118 8.58 -6.92 9.28
CA LEU A 118 8.67 -6.53 7.88
C LEU A 118 7.45 -7.09 7.16
N THR A 119 6.95 -6.37 6.20
CA THR A 119 5.87 -6.82 5.32
C THR A 119 6.43 -7.18 3.95
N SER A 120 5.77 -8.12 3.29
CA SER A 120 6.00 -8.42 1.87
C SER A 120 4.65 -8.65 1.20
N HIS A 121 4.57 -8.30 -0.07
CA HIS A 121 3.38 -8.49 -0.89
C HIS A 121 3.77 -8.68 -2.36
N PRO A 122 2.92 -9.28 -3.19
CA PRO A 122 3.15 -9.29 -4.63
C PRO A 122 3.17 -7.88 -5.21
N GLY A 123 3.87 -7.70 -6.33
CA GLY A 123 3.88 -6.45 -7.07
C GLY A 123 5.22 -5.73 -7.07
N LYS A 124 5.32 -4.73 -7.93
CA LYS A 124 6.51 -3.88 -8.07
C LYS A 124 6.14 -2.44 -7.75
N GLY A 125 6.79 -1.89 -6.74
CA GLY A 125 6.55 -0.52 -6.28
C GLY A 125 7.51 0.48 -6.89
N TYR A 126 6.99 1.64 -7.26
CA TYR A 126 7.73 2.85 -7.61
C TYR A 126 7.31 3.94 -6.64
N VAL A 127 8.28 4.52 -5.95
CA VAL A 127 8.04 5.54 -4.94
C VAL A 127 8.83 6.79 -5.29
N TYR A 128 8.18 7.94 -5.26
CA TYR A 128 8.79 9.24 -5.44
C TYR A 128 8.47 10.12 -4.24
N ALA A 129 9.49 10.62 -3.55
CA ALA A 129 9.30 11.48 -2.39
C ALA A 129 8.92 12.90 -2.83
N LEU A 130 7.80 13.41 -2.29
CA LEU A 130 7.28 14.75 -2.56
C LEU A 130 7.71 15.75 -1.49
N SER A 131 7.58 15.37 -0.21
CA SER A 131 7.99 16.21 0.93
C SER A 131 8.27 15.36 2.16
N GLY A 132 9.01 15.92 3.12
CA GLY A 132 9.46 15.18 4.29
C GLY A 132 10.49 14.10 3.95
N LEU A 133 10.85 13.29 4.92
CA LEU A 133 11.84 12.22 4.77
C LEU A 133 11.17 10.87 4.99
N LEU A 134 11.32 9.95 4.04
CA LEU A 134 10.79 8.59 4.13
C LEU A 134 11.93 7.64 4.49
N GLY A 135 11.88 7.06 5.68
CA GLY A 135 12.75 5.95 6.06
C GLY A 135 12.26 4.66 5.41
N ILE A 136 13.20 3.88 4.92
CA ILE A 136 12.94 2.64 4.19
C ILE A 136 13.89 1.57 4.72
N ARG A 137 13.34 0.42 5.08
CA ARG A 137 14.11 -0.81 5.28
C ARG A 137 13.72 -1.82 4.22
N LEU A 138 14.70 -2.33 3.49
CA LEU A 138 14.56 -3.43 2.53
C LEU A 138 15.46 -4.56 2.99
N ALA A 139 14.86 -5.66 3.44
CA ALA A 139 15.57 -6.77 4.07
C ALA A 139 16.48 -6.29 5.22
N PHE A 140 17.77 -6.18 4.98
CA PHE A 140 18.77 -5.78 5.98
C PHE A 140 19.29 -4.34 5.80
N ASP A 141 18.95 -3.69 4.68
CA ASP A 141 19.44 -2.35 4.35
C ASP A 141 18.44 -1.29 4.78
N GLU A 142 18.95 -0.24 5.44
CA GLU A 142 18.17 0.94 5.79
C GLU A 142 18.66 2.14 4.99
N MET A 143 17.71 2.93 4.51
CA MET A 143 17.96 4.13 3.73
C MET A 143 16.91 5.20 3.98
N VAL A 144 17.18 6.42 3.58
CA VAL A 144 16.24 7.55 3.68
C VAL A 144 16.06 8.14 2.29
N LEU A 145 14.83 8.21 1.83
CA LEU A 145 14.44 8.87 0.59
C LEU A 145 14.09 10.33 0.89
N ARG A 146 14.73 11.26 0.18
CA ARG A 146 14.55 12.70 0.31
C ARG A 146 13.61 13.23 -0.78
N PRO A 147 12.99 14.40 -0.57
CA PRO A 147 12.19 15.05 -1.62
C PRO A 147 12.95 15.14 -2.95
N GLY A 148 12.28 14.73 -4.04
CA GLY A 148 12.86 14.65 -5.38
C GLY A 148 13.57 13.34 -5.71
N GLU A 149 13.84 12.50 -4.72
CA GLU A 149 14.41 11.17 -4.95
C GLU A 149 13.32 10.12 -5.20
N SER A 150 13.70 9.03 -5.87
CA SER A 150 12.81 7.89 -6.13
C SER A 150 13.49 6.58 -5.85
N ILE A 151 12.68 5.56 -5.56
CA ILE A 151 13.12 4.18 -5.41
C ILE A 151 12.18 3.24 -6.14
N THR A 152 12.74 2.17 -6.69
CA THR A 152 11.99 1.02 -7.20
C THR A 152 12.23 -0.16 -6.27
N LEU A 153 11.18 -0.84 -5.89
CA LEU A 153 11.26 -2.00 -5.01
C LEU A 153 10.41 -3.16 -5.53
N ASP A 154 10.87 -4.37 -5.26
CA ASP A 154 10.04 -5.57 -5.41
C ASP A 154 9.31 -5.80 -4.08
N GLY A 155 7.98 -5.79 -4.12
CA GLY A 155 7.17 -5.99 -2.92
C GLY A 155 7.38 -7.33 -2.23
N GLN A 156 7.93 -8.33 -2.91
CA GLN A 156 8.28 -9.62 -2.31
C GLN A 156 9.49 -9.55 -1.36
N ILE A 157 10.34 -8.52 -1.52
CA ILE A 157 11.44 -8.27 -0.58
C ILE A 157 10.83 -7.72 0.72
N PRO A 158 11.09 -8.34 1.87
CA PRO A 158 10.59 -7.85 3.15
C PRO A 158 10.99 -6.39 3.39
N HIS A 159 10.01 -5.54 3.68
CA HIS A 159 10.24 -4.10 3.77
C HIS A 159 9.40 -3.44 4.87
N ARG A 160 9.83 -2.23 5.25
CA ARG A 160 9.15 -1.36 6.19
C ARG A 160 9.42 0.10 5.81
N PHE A 161 8.43 0.96 6.06
CA PHE A 161 8.51 2.41 5.82
C PHE A 161 8.12 3.17 7.08
N TRP A 162 8.70 4.38 7.27
CA TRP A 162 8.36 5.27 8.40
C TRP A 162 8.68 6.72 8.06
N ALA A 163 8.02 7.66 8.76
CA ALA A 163 8.41 9.06 8.71
C ALA A 163 9.70 9.29 9.50
N VAL A 164 10.63 10.06 8.94
CA VAL A 164 11.88 10.46 9.59
C VAL A 164 11.79 11.94 9.96
N GLY A 165 12.05 12.25 11.24
CA GLY A 165 12.03 13.61 11.74
C GLY A 165 10.68 14.06 12.28
N LYS A 166 10.42 15.39 12.24
CA LYS A 166 9.24 16.01 12.84
C LYS A 166 8.16 16.42 11.83
N GLU A 167 8.46 16.30 10.56
CA GLU A 167 7.54 16.63 9.47
C GLU A 167 6.92 15.38 8.88
N PRO A 168 5.67 15.45 8.40
CA PRO A 168 5.06 14.35 7.66
C PRO A 168 5.85 14.00 6.41
N SER A 169 6.04 12.71 6.16
CA SER A 169 6.58 12.22 4.89
C SER A 169 5.44 11.99 3.90
N LYS A 170 5.51 12.66 2.75
CA LYS A 170 4.53 12.52 1.67
C LYS A 170 5.21 12.01 0.41
N SER A 171 4.69 10.95 -0.18
CA SER A 171 5.25 10.31 -1.36
C SER A 171 4.18 9.84 -2.33
N LEU A 172 4.54 9.85 -3.62
CA LEU A 172 3.74 9.28 -4.70
C LEU A 172 4.13 7.81 -4.87
N TRP A 173 3.14 6.96 -4.95
CA TRP A 173 3.31 5.52 -5.10
C TRP A 173 2.59 5.02 -6.35
N SER A 174 3.26 4.16 -7.11
CA SER A 174 2.64 3.32 -8.11
C SER A 174 3.07 1.88 -7.83
N VAL A 175 2.11 1.02 -7.50
CA VAL A 175 2.36 -0.40 -7.23
C VAL A 175 1.69 -1.21 -8.33
N LEU A 176 2.51 -1.77 -9.23
CA LEU A 176 2.02 -2.62 -10.30
C LEU A 176 1.69 -4.00 -9.74
N HIS A 177 0.47 -4.47 -10.03
CA HIS A 177 0.03 -5.80 -9.64
C HIS A 177 0.68 -6.84 -10.55
N ARG A 178 1.31 -7.86 -9.95
CA ARG A 178 1.85 -8.99 -10.70
C ARG A 178 0.77 -10.04 -10.88
N LYS A 179 0.47 -10.39 -12.12
CA LYS A 179 -0.38 -11.55 -12.41
C LYS A 179 0.36 -12.83 -11.99
N PRO A 180 -0.35 -13.84 -11.44
CA PRO A 180 0.27 -15.09 -10.96
C PRO A 180 1.14 -15.79 -12.00
N GLU A 181 0.83 -15.65 -13.29
CA GLU A 181 1.56 -16.26 -14.41
C GLU A 181 2.94 -15.63 -14.66
N GLU A 182 3.15 -14.37 -14.23
CA GLU A 182 4.41 -13.65 -14.41
C GLU A 182 5.39 -13.88 -13.24
N SER A 183 4.92 -14.41 -12.13
CA SER A 183 5.74 -14.61 -10.93
C SER A 183 6.75 -15.77 -11.05
N SER A 184 6.58 -16.66 -12.04
CA SER A 184 7.37 -17.89 -12.19
C SER A 184 8.76 -17.70 -12.82
N SER A 185 9.05 -16.54 -13.43
CA SER A 185 10.31 -16.33 -14.18
C SER A 185 11.23 -15.23 -13.63
N TYR A 186 10.83 -14.54 -12.58
CA TYR A 186 11.64 -13.47 -12.02
C TYR A 186 12.62 -13.98 -10.97
N THR A 187 13.89 -14.07 -11.35
CA THR A 187 14.99 -14.15 -10.39
C THR A 187 15.47 -12.73 -10.09
N PRO A 188 15.34 -12.23 -8.84
CA PRO A 188 15.85 -10.91 -8.50
C PRO A 188 17.34 -10.84 -8.78
N SER A 189 17.76 -10.11 -9.80
CA SER A 189 19.15 -9.78 -10.02
C SER A 189 19.49 -8.58 -9.14
N TRP A 190 19.96 -8.81 -7.94
CA TRP A 190 20.55 -7.76 -7.12
C TRP A 190 21.86 -7.30 -7.77
N PRO A 191 22.06 -6.01 -8.05
CA PRO A 191 23.34 -5.54 -8.55
C PRO A 191 24.40 -5.76 -7.47
N ARG A 192 25.31 -6.71 -7.72
CA ARG A 192 26.51 -6.87 -6.89
C ARG A 192 27.32 -5.58 -7.02
N GLY A 193 27.29 -4.72 -5.99
CA GLY A 193 28.21 -3.59 -5.92
C GLY A 193 27.62 -2.21 -5.66
N ALA A 194 26.57 -2.06 -4.90
CA ALA A 194 26.29 -0.75 -4.29
C ALA A 194 27.42 -0.48 -3.27
N ARG A 195 28.46 0.24 -3.72
CA ARG A 195 29.51 0.72 -2.83
C ARG A 195 28.89 1.71 -1.86
N HIS A 196 29.11 1.49 -0.58
CA HIS A 196 28.85 2.45 0.47
C HIS A 196 29.45 3.80 0.06
N LEU A 197 28.60 4.77 -0.24
CA LEU A 197 29.01 6.18 -0.26
C LEU A 197 29.30 6.55 1.18
N ARG A 198 30.58 6.48 1.55
CA ARG A 198 31.07 7.02 2.81
C ARG A 198 30.71 8.51 2.83
N SER A 199 30.00 8.92 3.91
CA SER A 199 29.76 10.32 4.22
C SER A 199 31.10 11.05 4.29
N SER A 200 31.33 11.95 3.36
CA SER A 200 32.37 12.99 3.50
C SER A 200 31.85 14.02 4.51
N LYS A 201 32.70 14.36 5.44
CA LYS A 201 32.51 15.31 6.53
C LYS A 201 32.04 16.69 6.06
#